data_0116a6fdaf9e1f139b0fec595a988c4a
#
_entry.id   0116a6fdaf9e1f139b0fec595a988c4a
#
_cell.length_a   1.000
_cell.length_b   1.000
_cell.length_c   1.000
_cell.angle_alpha   90.00
_cell.angle_beta   90.00
_cell.angle_gamma   90.00
#
_symmetry.space_group_name_H-M   'P 1'
#
loop_
_entity.id
_entity.type
_entity.pdbx_description
1 polymer ?
#
loop_
_entity_poly.entity_id
_entity_poly.type
_entity_poly.pdbx_seq_one_letter_code
_entity_poly.pdbx_strand_id
1 'polypeptide(L)'
;MEQIVRAILNSRTVSLDPVEGSFDIYGFKCLGMAEKPVDIENMSDSLVYIWHVKSDILPVSRNEIERWSIDAPGDRHWILSEREIPADLFRDFPDNFRAIIWGPEKLSRWIGESVLRGDLIVGSNPINGTLDQNPSIDSIQIKEKTEIVTLKTIFDLEDWLNNEPSGSINSIPVFLVVKLWKLSGVMISPDSTKDSKKWSFIEDPWMNKIFPFTEEQIFLNPPNLHQIQPSKDKWLSNQNLKSNLKPILDYRKKEKSNDGIELVKSTMLEWWRVDLSSLNLDFEYAQIPAWRLKFDDGEEKILHSHNGMTYNL
;
A
#
# COMPACT_ATOMS: atom_id res chain seq x y z
N MET A 1 1.30 -16.32 -5.44
CA MET A 1 0.05 -16.76 -4.80
C MET A 1 -0.65 -17.90 -5.57
N GLU A 2 -0.93 -17.77 -6.86
CA GLU A 2 -1.63 -18.80 -7.66
C GLU A 2 -1.04 -20.23 -7.51
N GLN A 3 0.28 -20.36 -7.65
CA GLN A 3 0.94 -21.67 -7.49
C GLN A 3 0.75 -22.27 -6.09
N ILE A 4 0.72 -21.41 -5.07
CA ILE A 4 0.48 -21.81 -3.68
C ILE A 4 -0.96 -22.34 -3.53
N VAL A 5 -1.94 -21.60 -4.05
CA VAL A 5 -3.35 -22.02 -4.03
C VAL A 5 -3.54 -23.34 -4.74
N ARG A 6 -2.96 -23.52 -5.94
CA ARG A 6 -2.99 -24.79 -6.68
C ARG A 6 -2.34 -25.93 -5.91
N ALA A 7 -1.20 -25.68 -5.26
CA ALA A 7 -0.52 -26.70 -4.47
C ALA A 7 -1.35 -27.14 -3.27
N ILE A 8 -2.00 -26.21 -2.55
CA ILE A 8 -2.88 -26.53 -1.42
C ILE A 8 -4.11 -27.33 -1.89
N LEU A 9 -4.75 -26.91 -2.97
CA LEU A 9 -5.92 -27.62 -3.51
C LEU A 9 -5.54 -29.04 -3.94
N ASN A 10 -4.41 -29.21 -4.62
CA ASN A 10 -3.91 -30.54 -5.02
C ASN A 10 -3.58 -31.42 -3.80
N SER A 11 -2.97 -30.86 -2.74
CA SER A 11 -2.66 -31.64 -1.53
C SER A 11 -3.93 -32.12 -0.81
N ARG A 12 -5.04 -31.43 -0.99
CA ARG A 12 -6.37 -31.76 -0.44
C ARG A 12 -7.23 -32.62 -1.40
N THR A 13 -6.60 -33.17 -2.43
CA THR A 13 -7.28 -34.01 -3.46
C THR A 13 -8.37 -33.28 -4.25
N VAL A 14 -8.31 -31.95 -4.28
CA VAL A 14 -9.19 -31.13 -5.12
C VAL A 14 -8.54 -31.01 -6.50
N SER A 15 -9.06 -31.76 -7.48
CA SER A 15 -8.64 -31.64 -8.87
C SER A 15 -9.18 -30.32 -9.45
N LEU A 16 -8.29 -29.56 -10.07
CA LEU A 16 -8.67 -28.38 -10.82
C LEU A 16 -8.74 -28.72 -12.30
N ASP A 17 -9.94 -28.83 -12.82
CA ASP A 17 -10.16 -29.00 -14.24
C ASP A 17 -9.89 -27.65 -14.96
N PRO A 18 -9.08 -27.66 -16.03
CA PRO A 18 -8.81 -26.46 -16.79
C PRO A 18 -10.10 -25.99 -17.48
N VAL A 19 -10.36 -24.69 -17.38
CA VAL A 19 -11.42 -24.05 -18.16
C VAL A 19 -10.89 -23.78 -19.56
N GLU A 20 -11.63 -24.10 -20.60
CA GLU A 20 -11.26 -23.79 -21.97
C GLU A 20 -11.19 -22.27 -22.16
N GLY A 21 -9.99 -21.76 -22.40
CA GLY A 21 -9.68 -20.36 -22.44
C GLY A 21 -9.08 -19.86 -21.11
N SER A 22 -8.07 -19.06 -21.20
CA SER A 22 -7.53 -18.35 -20.03
C SER A 22 -8.47 -17.19 -19.72
N PHE A 23 -9.35 -17.39 -18.72
CA PHE A 23 -10.24 -16.31 -18.28
C PHE A 23 -9.50 -15.45 -17.25
N ASP A 24 -9.01 -14.32 -17.69
CA ASP A 24 -8.64 -13.20 -16.83
C ASP A 24 -9.65 -12.08 -17.11
N ILE A 25 -10.58 -11.91 -16.18
CA ILE A 25 -11.68 -10.96 -16.33
C ILE A 25 -11.47 -9.85 -15.31
N TYR A 26 -11.01 -8.68 -15.73
CA TYR A 26 -10.86 -7.49 -14.89
C TYR A 26 -10.07 -7.75 -13.60
N GLY A 27 -8.94 -8.46 -13.69
CA GLY A 27 -8.09 -8.79 -12.54
C GLY A 27 -8.55 -10.00 -11.73
N PHE A 28 -9.64 -10.66 -12.12
CA PHE A 28 -10.08 -11.93 -11.58
C PHE A 28 -9.58 -13.06 -12.50
N LYS A 29 -8.56 -13.77 -12.05
CA LYS A 29 -7.99 -14.89 -12.80
C LYS A 29 -8.67 -16.21 -12.42
N CYS A 30 -9.31 -16.86 -13.36
CA CYS A 30 -9.86 -18.20 -13.16
C CYS A 30 -8.73 -19.23 -13.03
N LEU A 31 -8.67 -19.93 -11.91
CA LEU A 31 -7.70 -21.00 -11.66
C LEU A 31 -8.14 -22.35 -12.22
N GLY A 32 -9.44 -22.54 -12.39
CA GLY A 32 -10.05 -23.77 -12.84
C GLY A 32 -11.42 -24.01 -12.22
N MET A 33 -11.99 -25.16 -12.51
CA MET A 33 -13.21 -25.66 -11.88
C MET A 33 -12.88 -26.83 -10.95
N ALA A 34 -13.60 -26.94 -9.84
CA ALA A 34 -13.48 -28.07 -8.93
C ALA A 34 -14.85 -28.60 -8.52
N GLU A 35 -14.92 -29.94 -8.40
CA GLU A 35 -16.05 -30.60 -7.75
C GLU A 35 -15.84 -30.60 -6.23
N LYS A 36 -16.82 -30.12 -5.47
CA LYS A 36 -16.88 -30.21 -3.97
C LYS A 36 -15.58 -29.88 -3.25
N PRO A 37 -15.04 -28.64 -3.38
CA PRO A 37 -13.89 -28.26 -2.59
C PRO A 37 -14.21 -28.37 -1.10
N VAL A 38 -13.41 -29.17 -0.37
CA VAL A 38 -13.62 -29.55 1.05
C VAL A 38 -13.66 -28.31 1.97
N ASP A 39 -13.02 -27.23 1.56
CA ASP A 39 -12.91 -26.00 2.34
C ASP A 39 -14.18 -25.13 2.32
N ILE A 40 -15.22 -25.53 1.53
CA ILE A 40 -16.47 -24.77 1.38
C ILE A 40 -17.66 -25.64 1.76
N GLU A 41 -18.17 -25.47 2.97
CA GLU A 41 -19.22 -26.33 3.55
C GLU A 41 -20.61 -26.23 2.85
N ASN A 42 -20.89 -25.18 2.08
CA ASN A 42 -22.25 -24.90 1.60
C ASN A 42 -22.46 -25.05 0.08
N MET A 43 -21.54 -25.66 -0.64
CA MET A 43 -21.69 -25.88 -2.08
C MET A 43 -21.70 -27.35 -2.43
N SER A 44 -22.74 -28.09 -2.00
CA SER A 44 -22.92 -29.49 -2.34
C SER A 44 -23.36 -29.69 -3.80
N ASP A 45 -22.72 -30.63 -4.47
CA ASP A 45 -23.13 -31.30 -5.70
C ASP A 45 -23.01 -30.57 -7.04
N SER A 46 -22.14 -29.52 -7.16
CA SER A 46 -21.93 -28.84 -8.43
C SER A 46 -20.51 -28.31 -8.58
N LEU A 47 -20.14 -28.10 -9.83
CA LEU A 47 -18.88 -27.46 -10.21
C LEU A 47 -18.79 -26.03 -9.67
N VAL A 48 -17.66 -25.70 -9.08
CA VAL A 48 -17.36 -24.37 -8.56
C VAL A 48 -16.19 -23.78 -9.32
N TYR A 49 -16.35 -22.59 -9.86
CA TYR A 49 -15.27 -21.85 -10.49
C TYR A 49 -14.41 -21.19 -9.40
N ILE A 50 -13.11 -21.44 -9.42
CA ILE A 50 -12.16 -20.90 -8.44
C ILE A 50 -11.43 -19.73 -9.06
N TRP A 51 -11.53 -18.58 -8.41
CA TRP A 51 -10.95 -17.33 -8.88
C TRP A 51 -9.87 -16.84 -7.92
N HIS A 52 -8.83 -16.26 -8.47
CA HIS A 52 -7.79 -15.57 -7.71
C HIS A 52 -7.75 -14.10 -8.10
N VAL A 53 -7.84 -13.22 -7.11
CA VAL A 53 -7.67 -11.78 -7.27
C VAL A 53 -6.31 -11.39 -6.71
N LYS A 54 -5.43 -10.93 -7.58
CA LYS A 54 -4.06 -10.55 -7.21
C LYS A 54 -4.05 -9.32 -6.32
N SER A 55 -3.02 -9.19 -5.48
CA SER A 55 -2.80 -8.01 -4.63
C SER A 55 -2.67 -6.73 -5.46
N ASP A 56 -3.29 -5.67 -4.96
CA ASP A 56 -3.17 -4.31 -5.47
C ASP A 56 -3.27 -3.32 -4.31
N ILE A 57 -2.94 -2.06 -4.56
CA ILE A 57 -3.00 -0.98 -3.55
C ILE A 57 -4.43 -0.67 -3.15
N LEU A 58 -5.34 -0.66 -4.13
CA LEU A 58 -6.75 -0.35 -3.90
C LEU A 58 -7.58 -1.60 -3.62
N PRO A 59 -8.64 -1.51 -2.79
CA PRO A 59 -9.62 -2.58 -2.66
C PRO A 59 -10.32 -2.83 -3.99
N VAL A 60 -10.95 -3.99 -4.11
CA VAL A 60 -11.75 -4.31 -5.30
C VAL A 60 -12.92 -3.34 -5.41
N SER A 61 -13.07 -2.72 -6.55
CA SER A 61 -14.13 -1.74 -6.79
C SER A 61 -15.45 -2.39 -7.21
N ARG A 62 -16.56 -1.63 -7.07
CA ARG A 62 -17.88 -2.06 -7.55
C ARG A 62 -17.87 -2.35 -9.06
N ASN A 63 -17.24 -1.50 -9.84
CA ASN A 63 -17.18 -1.66 -11.29
C ASN A 63 -16.44 -2.94 -11.72
N GLU A 64 -15.34 -3.30 -11.04
CA GLU A 64 -14.61 -4.54 -11.31
C GLU A 64 -15.49 -5.75 -11.04
N ILE A 65 -16.22 -5.77 -9.92
CA ILE A 65 -17.12 -6.88 -9.57
C ILE A 65 -18.30 -6.97 -10.52
N GLU A 66 -18.95 -5.86 -10.85
CA GLU A 66 -20.07 -5.83 -11.78
C GLU A 66 -19.67 -6.37 -13.17
N ARG A 67 -18.54 -5.91 -13.70
CA ARG A 67 -18.02 -6.42 -14.98
C ARG A 67 -17.66 -7.89 -14.92
N TRP A 68 -16.96 -8.29 -13.84
CA TRP A 68 -16.64 -9.70 -13.64
C TRP A 68 -17.90 -10.56 -13.57
N SER A 69 -18.94 -10.13 -12.86
CA SER A 69 -20.18 -10.92 -12.70
C SER A 69 -20.98 -11.11 -13.99
N ILE A 70 -20.82 -10.19 -14.95
CA ILE A 70 -21.46 -10.28 -16.27
C ILE A 70 -20.77 -11.34 -17.14
N ASP A 71 -19.43 -11.39 -17.09
CA ASP A 71 -18.62 -12.23 -17.98
C ASP A 71 -18.22 -13.55 -17.34
N ALA A 72 -18.40 -13.72 -16.00
CA ALA A 72 -18.04 -14.93 -15.29
C ALA A 72 -18.93 -16.11 -15.71
N PRO A 73 -18.35 -17.25 -16.11
CA PRO A 73 -19.12 -18.42 -16.53
C PRO A 73 -19.77 -19.13 -15.35
N GLY A 74 -21.00 -19.60 -15.51
CA GLY A 74 -21.73 -20.38 -14.50
C GLY A 74 -22.33 -19.54 -13.37
N ASP A 75 -22.74 -20.22 -12.29
CA ASP A 75 -23.52 -19.62 -11.20
C ASP A 75 -22.85 -19.75 -9.81
N ARG A 76 -21.74 -20.50 -9.72
CA ARG A 76 -21.06 -20.77 -8.44
C ARG A 76 -19.58 -20.45 -8.49
N HIS A 77 -19.17 -19.58 -7.61
CA HIS A 77 -17.83 -19.02 -7.62
C HIS A 77 -17.20 -19.02 -6.23
N TRP A 78 -15.92 -19.39 -6.18
CA TRP A 78 -15.08 -19.21 -5.00
C TRP A 78 -13.96 -18.25 -5.32
N ILE A 79 -14.00 -17.09 -4.68
CA ILE A 79 -13.07 -15.99 -4.92
C ILE A 79 -12.05 -15.94 -3.78
N LEU A 80 -10.80 -16.13 -4.13
CA LEU A 80 -9.62 -16.05 -3.25
C LEU A 80 -8.93 -14.71 -3.54
N SER A 81 -9.15 -13.74 -2.69
CA SER A 81 -8.67 -12.36 -2.93
C SER A 81 -7.51 -11.99 -2.02
N GLU A 82 -6.44 -11.47 -2.62
CA GLU A 82 -5.37 -10.79 -1.92
C GLU A 82 -5.71 -9.30 -1.65
N ARG A 83 -6.83 -8.80 -2.20
CA ARG A 83 -7.37 -7.46 -2.01
C ARG A 83 -8.60 -7.52 -1.13
N GLU A 84 -8.84 -6.44 -0.36
CA GLU A 84 -10.10 -6.30 0.35
C GLU A 84 -11.27 -6.19 -0.62
N ILE A 85 -12.33 -6.92 -0.34
CA ILE A 85 -13.59 -6.87 -1.08
C ILE A 85 -14.69 -6.44 -0.10
N PRO A 86 -15.25 -5.23 -0.24
CA PRO A 86 -16.31 -4.75 0.62
C PRO A 86 -17.55 -5.65 0.57
N ALA A 87 -18.07 -6.06 1.73
CA ALA A 87 -19.16 -7.03 1.84
C ALA A 87 -20.50 -6.55 1.25
N ASP A 88 -20.69 -5.25 1.09
CA ASP A 88 -21.88 -4.64 0.51
C ASP A 88 -21.96 -4.81 -1.01
N LEU A 89 -20.83 -5.09 -1.67
CA LEU A 89 -20.78 -5.20 -3.14
C LEU A 89 -21.54 -6.41 -3.70
N PHE A 90 -21.86 -7.40 -2.86
CA PHE A 90 -22.54 -8.63 -3.29
C PHE A 90 -24.03 -8.67 -2.99
N ARG A 91 -24.58 -7.61 -2.41
CA ARG A 91 -26.03 -7.56 -2.08
C ARG A 91 -26.92 -7.42 -3.30
N ASP A 92 -26.37 -6.93 -4.39
CA ASP A 92 -27.10 -6.61 -5.62
C ASP A 92 -27.01 -7.70 -6.69
N PHE A 93 -26.37 -8.86 -6.37
CA PHE A 93 -26.30 -9.97 -7.31
C PHE A 93 -27.63 -10.69 -7.47
N PRO A 94 -27.89 -11.25 -8.67
CA PRO A 94 -29.07 -12.09 -8.90
C PRO A 94 -29.09 -13.30 -7.96
N ASP A 95 -30.28 -13.74 -7.54
CA ASP A 95 -30.48 -14.86 -6.60
C ASP A 95 -29.84 -16.18 -7.03
N ASN A 96 -29.64 -16.38 -8.33
CA ASN A 96 -28.98 -17.55 -8.91
C ASN A 96 -27.44 -17.46 -8.87
N PHE A 97 -26.87 -16.30 -8.58
CA PHE A 97 -25.42 -16.11 -8.52
C PHE A 97 -24.90 -16.34 -7.10
N ARG A 98 -24.10 -17.37 -6.91
CA ARG A 98 -23.54 -17.72 -5.59
C ARG A 98 -22.04 -17.53 -5.60
N ALA A 99 -21.55 -16.57 -4.85
CA ALA A 99 -20.12 -16.34 -4.66
C ALA A 99 -19.73 -16.49 -3.18
N ILE A 100 -18.73 -17.30 -2.92
CA ILE A 100 -18.05 -17.37 -1.61
C ILE A 100 -16.74 -16.62 -1.75
N ILE A 101 -16.53 -15.65 -0.85
CA ILE A 101 -15.39 -14.76 -0.91
C ILE A 101 -14.50 -15.00 0.30
N TRP A 102 -13.22 -15.22 0.01
CA TRP A 102 -12.18 -15.23 1.00
C TRP A 102 -11.26 -14.04 0.74
N GLY A 103 -11.39 -13.01 1.58
CA GLY A 103 -10.51 -11.85 1.59
C GLY A 103 -9.12 -12.18 2.15
N PRO A 104 -8.22 -11.18 2.21
CA PRO A 104 -6.80 -11.38 2.56
C PRO A 104 -6.59 -12.07 3.90
N GLU A 105 -7.39 -11.75 4.91
CA GLU A 105 -7.27 -12.34 6.24
C GLU A 105 -7.57 -13.84 6.23
N LYS A 106 -8.71 -14.22 5.64
CA LYS A 106 -9.13 -15.64 5.58
C LYS A 106 -8.19 -16.45 4.69
N LEU A 107 -7.75 -15.89 3.55
CA LEU A 107 -6.79 -16.49 2.65
C LEU A 107 -5.45 -16.73 3.33
N SER A 108 -4.93 -15.73 4.05
CA SER A 108 -3.66 -15.84 4.80
C SER A 108 -3.72 -16.90 5.90
N ARG A 109 -4.85 -16.97 6.61
CA ARG A 109 -5.07 -18.00 7.64
C ARG A 109 -5.07 -19.41 7.02
N TRP A 110 -5.80 -19.60 5.93
CA TRP A 110 -5.87 -20.87 5.21
C TRP A 110 -4.50 -21.37 4.72
N ILE A 111 -3.69 -20.44 4.18
CA ILE A 111 -2.31 -20.75 3.75
C ILE A 111 -1.45 -21.10 4.97
N GLY A 112 -1.52 -20.33 6.06
CA GLY A 112 -0.79 -20.61 7.29
C GLY A 112 -1.14 -21.96 7.90
N GLU A 113 -2.43 -22.31 7.95
CA GLU A 113 -2.90 -23.62 8.41
C GLU A 113 -2.39 -24.75 7.50
N SER A 114 -2.34 -24.51 6.18
CA SER A 114 -1.83 -25.51 5.22
C SER A 114 -0.34 -25.77 5.39
N VAL A 115 0.45 -24.74 5.72
CA VAL A 115 1.87 -24.88 6.08
C VAL A 115 2.03 -25.67 7.39
N LEU A 116 1.24 -25.36 8.42
CA LEU A 116 1.30 -26.05 9.72
C LEU A 116 0.87 -27.52 9.64
N ARG A 117 -0.05 -27.85 8.74
CA ARG A 117 -0.49 -29.24 8.48
C ARG A 117 0.47 -30.02 7.60
N GLY A 118 1.43 -29.34 6.95
CA GLY A 118 2.34 -29.95 5.98
C GLY A 118 1.74 -30.13 4.58
N ASP A 119 0.56 -29.56 4.31
CA ASP A 119 -0.08 -29.55 2.98
C ASP A 119 0.75 -28.74 1.97
N LEU A 120 1.53 -27.78 2.47
CA LEU A 120 2.41 -26.92 1.69
C LEU A 120 3.83 -26.98 2.26
N ILE A 121 4.77 -27.48 1.47
CA ILE A 121 6.21 -27.43 1.82
C ILE A 121 6.78 -26.10 1.32
N VAL A 122 7.03 -25.18 2.22
CA VAL A 122 7.78 -23.96 1.91
C VAL A 122 9.26 -24.35 1.82
N GLY A 123 9.77 -24.52 0.60
CA GLY A 123 11.19 -24.78 0.36
C GLY A 123 12.00 -23.58 0.85
N SER A 124 12.71 -23.73 1.99
CA SER A 124 13.81 -22.87 2.31
C SER A 124 14.90 -23.16 1.29
N ASN A 125 15.19 -22.21 0.39
CA ASN A 125 16.48 -22.21 -0.30
C ASN A 125 17.55 -22.19 0.80
N PRO A 126 18.49 -23.15 0.87
CA PRO A 126 19.56 -23.09 1.84
C PRO A 126 20.45 -21.88 1.48
N ILE A 127 20.26 -20.79 2.21
CA ILE A 127 21.31 -19.78 2.29
C ILE A 127 22.45 -20.49 3.00
N ASN A 128 23.52 -20.80 2.26
CA ASN A 128 24.79 -21.27 2.81
C ASN A 128 25.33 -20.20 3.78
N GLY A 129 25.03 -20.33 5.02
CA GLY A 129 25.50 -19.50 6.13
C GLY A 129 25.47 -20.36 7.38
N THR A 130 26.64 -20.70 7.85
CA THR A 130 27.01 -21.42 9.09
C THR A 130 25.95 -21.33 10.20
N LEU A 131 25.42 -22.50 10.54
CA LEU A 131 24.67 -22.79 11.76
C LEU A 131 25.59 -22.61 12.96
N ASP A 132 25.41 -21.54 13.71
CA ASP A 132 25.77 -21.52 15.12
C ASP A 132 24.71 -20.73 15.89
N GLN A 133 24.26 -21.41 16.95
CA GLN A 133 23.47 -20.93 18.09
C GLN A 133 21.93 -20.94 17.98
N ASN A 134 21.35 -21.87 18.74
CA ASN A 134 19.96 -21.91 19.16
C ASN A 134 19.45 -20.52 19.58
N PRO A 135 18.40 -19.98 18.97
CA PRO A 135 17.62 -18.94 19.61
C PRO A 135 16.73 -19.60 20.65
N SER A 136 17.02 -19.32 21.92
CA SER A 136 16.10 -19.58 23.03
C SER A 136 14.73 -18.99 22.71
N ILE A 137 13.71 -19.85 22.85
CA ILE A 137 12.29 -19.48 22.76
C ILE A 137 11.93 -18.65 23.99
N ASP A 138 12.44 -17.42 24.06
CA ASP A 138 12.03 -16.47 25.06
C ASP A 138 11.45 -15.23 24.40
N SER A 139 10.17 -15.06 24.68
CA SER A 139 9.36 -13.88 24.39
C SER A 139 9.17 -13.54 22.90
N ILE A 140 8.18 -14.16 22.26
CA ILE A 140 7.40 -13.49 21.25
C ILE A 140 6.69 -12.34 21.96
N GLN A 141 7.36 -11.20 22.06
CA GLN A 141 6.67 -9.94 22.31
C GLN A 141 5.78 -9.75 21.09
N ILE A 142 4.49 -9.97 21.26
CA ILE A 142 3.48 -9.42 20.35
C ILE A 142 3.66 -7.90 20.49
N LYS A 143 4.54 -7.32 19.64
CA LYS A 143 4.52 -5.88 19.42
C LYS A 143 3.11 -5.59 18.93
N GLU A 144 2.34 -4.87 19.74
CA GLU A 144 1.14 -4.20 19.26
C GLU A 144 1.52 -3.58 17.91
N LYS A 145 0.81 -4.00 16.87
CA LYS A 145 1.04 -3.51 15.50
C LYS A 145 0.63 -2.04 15.54
N THR A 146 1.58 -1.16 15.86
CA THR A 146 1.38 0.28 15.69
C THR A 146 1.00 0.47 14.23
N GLU A 147 -0.22 0.91 14.00
CA GLU A 147 -0.71 1.17 12.64
C GLU A 147 0.23 2.20 12.01
N ILE A 148 1.01 1.74 11.02
CA ILE A 148 1.93 2.60 10.30
C ILE A 148 1.08 3.51 9.41
N VAL A 149 1.26 4.82 9.54
CA VAL A 149 0.58 5.81 8.70
C VAL A 149 0.93 5.54 7.23
N THR A 150 -0.09 5.28 6.42
CA THR A 150 0.05 5.04 4.98
C THR A 150 -0.53 6.22 4.21
N LEU A 151 0.20 6.73 3.22
CA LEU A 151 -0.26 7.83 2.37
C LEU A 151 -1.07 7.28 1.18
N LYS A 152 -1.97 8.12 0.64
CA LYS A 152 -2.71 7.81 -0.58
C LYS A 152 -1.81 7.88 -1.81
N THR A 153 -2.17 7.17 -2.85
CA THR A 153 -1.59 7.32 -4.20
C THR A 153 -1.99 8.66 -4.81
N ILE A 154 -1.10 9.26 -5.58
CA ILE A 154 -1.38 10.46 -6.39
C ILE A 154 -1.40 10.08 -7.87
N PHE A 155 -0.48 9.19 -8.29
CA PHE A 155 -0.40 8.69 -9.67
C PHE A 155 -0.99 7.28 -9.76
N ASP A 156 -1.66 7.02 -10.89
CA ASP A 156 -2.16 5.70 -11.24
C ASP A 156 -1.13 4.93 -12.09
N LEU A 157 -1.04 3.62 -11.83
CA LEU A 157 -0.18 2.73 -12.59
C LEU A 157 -0.66 2.60 -14.05
N GLU A 158 -1.96 2.53 -14.29
CA GLU A 158 -2.52 2.39 -15.64
C GLU A 158 -2.18 3.59 -16.51
N ASP A 159 -2.29 4.80 -15.96
CA ASP A 159 -1.92 6.03 -16.66
C ASP A 159 -0.42 6.04 -17.02
N TRP A 160 0.43 5.54 -16.13
CA TRP A 160 1.86 5.44 -16.37
C TRP A 160 2.16 4.40 -17.47
N LEU A 161 1.58 3.19 -17.38
CA LEU A 161 1.78 2.11 -18.37
C LEU A 161 1.33 2.49 -19.77
N ASN A 162 0.24 3.27 -19.89
CA ASN A 162 -0.26 3.74 -21.19
C ASN A 162 0.70 4.72 -21.89
N ASN A 163 1.57 5.38 -21.13
CA ASN A 163 2.56 6.33 -21.64
C ASN A 163 3.95 5.72 -21.89
N GLU A 164 4.20 4.51 -21.40
CA GLU A 164 5.48 3.80 -21.60
C GLU A 164 5.43 2.96 -22.89
N PRO A 165 6.38 3.17 -23.82
CA PRO A 165 6.31 2.56 -25.17
C PRO A 165 6.76 1.11 -25.23
N SER A 166 7.06 0.40 -24.18
CA SER A 166 7.80 -0.85 -24.28
C SER A 166 7.34 -2.00 -23.41
N GLY A 167 6.99 -3.10 -24.08
CA GLY A 167 7.14 -4.45 -23.59
C GLY A 167 6.16 -4.89 -22.50
N SER A 168 6.24 -6.16 -22.15
CA SER A 168 5.52 -6.73 -21.02
C SER A 168 6.20 -6.31 -19.72
N ILE A 169 5.49 -5.56 -18.88
CA ILE A 169 5.96 -5.10 -17.56
C ILE A 169 5.17 -5.84 -16.48
N ASN A 170 5.87 -6.58 -15.62
CA ASN A 170 5.22 -7.15 -14.44
C ASN A 170 5.34 -6.17 -13.27
N SER A 171 4.20 -5.69 -12.79
CA SER A 171 4.12 -4.78 -11.64
C SER A 171 3.71 -5.51 -10.37
N ILE A 172 4.38 -5.22 -9.26
CA ILE A 172 4.08 -5.76 -7.94
C ILE A 172 3.90 -4.59 -6.99
N PRO A 173 2.73 -4.42 -6.35
CA PRO A 173 2.51 -3.34 -5.41
C PRO A 173 3.36 -3.54 -4.15
N VAL A 174 3.92 -2.44 -3.66
CA VAL A 174 4.80 -2.40 -2.49
C VAL A 174 4.58 -1.11 -1.71
N PHE A 175 5.11 -1.04 -0.49
CA PHE A 175 5.21 0.21 0.26
C PHE A 175 6.66 0.66 0.37
N LEU A 176 6.89 1.95 0.17
CA LEU A 176 8.17 2.61 0.42
C LEU A 176 8.15 3.22 1.81
N VAL A 177 9.16 2.90 2.61
CA VAL A 177 9.27 3.46 3.95
C VAL A 177 9.79 4.89 3.88
N VAL A 178 9.08 5.80 4.57
CA VAL A 178 9.37 7.22 4.71
C VAL A 178 9.30 7.63 6.18
N LYS A 179 9.69 8.86 6.52
CA LYS A 179 9.52 9.41 7.87
C LYS A 179 8.46 10.50 7.88
N LEU A 180 7.53 10.36 8.81
CA LEU A 180 6.60 11.42 9.18
C LEU A 180 7.19 12.19 10.36
N TRP A 181 7.70 13.39 10.09
CA TRP A 181 8.22 14.31 11.08
C TRP A 181 7.12 15.12 11.73
N LYS A 182 7.10 15.13 13.06
CA LYS A 182 6.26 15.99 13.91
C LYS A 182 7.14 17.04 14.53
N LEU A 183 6.94 18.30 14.14
CA LEU A 183 7.76 19.42 14.56
C LEU A 183 6.97 20.32 15.49
N SER A 184 7.64 20.87 16.49
CA SER A 184 7.13 21.97 17.29
C SER A 184 8.25 23.02 17.45
N GLY A 185 7.88 24.29 17.41
CA GLY A 185 8.87 25.36 17.48
C GLY A 185 8.22 26.72 17.60
N VAL A 186 9.07 27.75 17.62
CA VAL A 186 8.66 29.15 17.78
C VAL A 186 8.90 29.90 16.47
N MET A 187 7.88 30.63 16.03
CA MET A 187 7.98 31.62 14.97
C MET A 187 8.23 33.00 15.57
N ILE A 188 9.07 33.76 14.94
CA ILE A 188 9.42 35.13 15.35
C ILE A 188 9.02 36.10 14.23
N SER A 189 8.22 37.11 14.58
CA SER A 189 7.83 38.18 13.69
C SER A 189 8.90 39.30 13.66
N PRO A 190 8.81 40.30 12.75
CA PRO A 190 9.73 41.44 12.69
C PRO A 190 9.74 42.28 13.96
N ASP A 191 8.63 42.34 14.69
CA ASP A 191 8.49 43.09 15.98
C ASP A 191 8.88 42.20 17.19
N SER A 192 9.52 41.08 16.97
CA SER A 192 9.95 40.11 17.99
C SER A 192 8.82 39.41 18.74
N THR A 193 7.59 39.45 18.24
CA THR A 193 6.49 38.64 18.77
C THR A 193 6.76 37.16 18.50
N LYS A 194 6.48 36.31 19.49
CA LYS A 194 6.72 34.88 19.43
C LYS A 194 5.39 34.11 19.32
N ASP A 195 5.29 33.18 18.39
CA ASP A 195 4.15 32.32 18.22
C ASP A 195 4.60 30.83 18.15
N SER A 196 4.03 29.98 18.99
CA SER A 196 4.36 28.54 19.02
C SER A 196 3.51 27.80 18.03
N LYS A 197 4.15 27.01 17.17
CA LYS A 197 3.48 26.26 16.13
C LYS A 197 3.91 24.79 16.09
N LYS A 198 3.02 23.99 15.52
CA LYS A 198 3.26 22.58 15.21
C LYS A 198 3.10 22.36 13.70
N TRP A 199 3.93 21.49 13.16
CA TRP A 199 3.90 21.13 11.75
C TRP A 199 4.15 19.64 11.58
N SER A 200 3.67 19.09 10.48
CA SER A 200 3.95 17.72 10.09
C SER A 200 4.47 17.68 8.66
N PHE A 201 5.53 16.91 8.43
CA PHE A 201 6.18 16.79 7.12
C PHE A 201 6.56 15.33 6.85
N ILE A 202 6.51 14.97 5.59
CA ILE A 202 7.07 13.70 5.11
C ILE A 202 8.50 13.97 4.59
N GLU A 203 9.46 13.20 5.09
CA GLU A 203 10.78 13.04 4.48
C GLU A 203 10.74 11.81 3.60
N ASP A 204 10.85 12.03 2.31
CA ASP A 204 10.88 10.99 1.30
C ASP A 204 12.30 10.82 0.76
N PRO A 205 13.00 9.73 1.16
CA PRO A 205 14.38 9.48 0.75
C PRO A 205 14.52 9.03 -0.70
N TRP A 206 13.42 8.58 -1.33
CA TRP A 206 13.43 8.17 -2.74
C TRP A 206 13.42 9.39 -3.65
N MET A 207 12.59 10.37 -3.31
CA MET A 207 12.53 11.65 -4.01
C MET A 207 13.63 12.63 -3.57
N ASN A 208 14.33 12.35 -2.47
CA ASN A 208 15.20 13.30 -1.77
C ASN A 208 14.51 14.64 -1.48
N LYS A 209 13.27 14.57 -0.98
CA LYS A 209 12.42 15.74 -0.74
C LYS A 209 11.72 15.68 0.61
N ILE A 210 11.36 16.88 1.11
CA ILE A 210 10.48 17.07 2.24
C ILE A 210 9.24 17.82 1.74
N PHE A 211 8.05 17.37 2.15
CA PHE A 211 6.80 18.04 1.80
C PHE A 211 5.83 18.03 2.99
N PRO A 212 4.92 19.02 3.07
CA PRO A 212 3.93 19.09 4.12
C PRO A 212 3.02 17.86 4.13
N PHE A 213 2.67 17.42 5.33
CA PHE A 213 1.72 16.34 5.55
C PHE A 213 0.41 16.90 6.09
N THR A 214 -0.72 16.38 5.57
CA THR A 214 -2.07 16.63 6.06
C THR A 214 -2.80 15.31 6.28
N GLU A 215 -3.73 15.28 7.24
CA GLU A 215 -4.51 14.06 7.56
C GLU A 215 -5.37 13.56 6.40
N GLU A 216 -5.72 14.44 5.45
CA GLU A 216 -6.47 14.07 4.23
C GLU A 216 -5.68 13.14 3.31
N GLN A 217 -4.36 13.10 3.45
CA GLN A 217 -3.46 12.26 2.68
C GLN A 217 -3.39 10.81 3.23
N ILE A 218 -4.02 10.52 4.35
CA ILE A 218 -3.98 9.18 4.96
C ILE A 218 -4.84 8.21 4.13
N PHE A 219 -4.24 7.07 3.81
CA PHE A 219 -4.94 5.93 3.23
C PHE A 219 -5.52 5.07 4.34
N LEU A 220 -6.84 5.06 4.45
CA LEU A 220 -7.55 4.25 5.42
C LEU A 220 -7.56 2.78 4.96
N ASN A 221 -7.28 1.86 5.89
CA ASN A 221 -7.27 0.41 5.64
C ASN A 221 -6.32 -0.01 4.50
N PRO A 222 -5.01 0.30 4.60
CA PRO A 222 -4.06 -0.11 3.58
C PRO A 222 -3.91 -1.63 3.53
N PRO A 223 -3.73 -2.22 2.33
CA PRO A 223 -3.47 -3.64 2.19
C PRO A 223 -2.13 -4.01 2.85
N ASN A 224 -1.96 -5.29 3.18
CA ASN A 224 -0.70 -5.77 3.73
C ASN A 224 0.30 -6.09 2.61
N LEU A 225 1.13 -5.12 2.23
CA LEU A 225 2.13 -5.25 1.18
C LEU A 225 3.55 -5.31 1.73
N HIS A 226 4.47 -5.77 0.88
CA HIS A 226 5.89 -5.78 1.20
C HIS A 226 6.42 -4.35 1.33
N GLN A 227 7.23 -4.09 2.38
CA GLN A 227 7.86 -2.80 2.63
C GLN A 227 9.30 -2.79 2.11
N ILE A 228 9.64 -1.77 1.35
CA ILE A 228 11.00 -1.54 0.86
C ILE A 228 11.63 -0.41 1.69
N GLN A 229 12.74 -0.74 2.35
CA GLN A 229 13.51 0.21 3.15
C GLN A 229 14.51 0.93 2.24
N PRO A 230 14.66 2.25 2.35
CA PRO A 230 15.76 2.95 1.69
C PRO A 230 17.08 2.65 2.36
N SER A 231 18.18 2.78 1.63
CA SER A 231 19.53 2.71 2.23
C SER A 231 19.74 3.84 3.24
N LYS A 232 20.56 3.57 4.27
CA LYS A 232 20.72 4.51 5.41
C LYS A 232 21.26 5.87 5.01
N ASP A 233 22.05 5.93 3.95
CA ASP A 233 22.65 7.16 3.38
C ASP A 233 21.65 8.06 2.65
N LYS A 234 20.49 7.53 2.26
CA LYS A 234 19.42 8.33 1.63
C LYS A 234 18.66 9.23 2.61
N TRP A 235 18.76 8.96 3.92
CA TRP A 235 18.11 9.80 4.93
C TRP A 235 18.86 11.10 5.15
N LEU A 236 18.12 12.20 5.32
CA LEU A 236 18.73 13.49 5.62
C LEU A 236 19.33 13.50 7.03
N SER A 237 20.53 14.11 7.13
CA SER A 237 21.08 14.43 8.45
C SER A 237 20.22 15.53 9.13
N ASN A 238 20.22 15.57 10.47
CA ASN A 238 19.48 16.59 11.22
C ASN A 238 19.81 18.02 10.79
N GLN A 239 21.05 18.28 10.38
CA GLN A 239 21.46 19.59 9.90
C GLN A 239 20.85 19.91 8.53
N ASN A 240 20.89 18.96 7.59
CA ASN A 240 20.30 19.11 6.27
C ASN A 240 18.77 19.22 6.37
N LEU A 241 18.15 18.43 7.26
CA LEU A 241 16.73 18.50 7.53
C LEU A 241 16.31 19.91 7.97
N LYS A 242 16.98 20.50 8.98
CA LYS A 242 16.70 21.86 9.45
C LYS A 242 16.90 22.91 8.34
N SER A 243 17.95 22.76 7.53
CA SER A 243 18.22 23.68 6.42
C SER A 243 17.13 23.62 5.34
N ASN A 244 16.63 22.43 5.04
CA ASN A 244 15.56 22.24 4.06
C ASN A 244 14.19 22.67 4.59
N LEU A 245 13.94 22.54 5.89
CA LEU A 245 12.69 22.98 6.51
C LEU A 245 12.57 24.49 6.60
N LYS A 246 13.66 25.22 6.81
CA LYS A 246 13.63 26.68 7.01
C LYS A 246 12.85 27.42 5.93
N PRO A 247 13.10 27.27 4.61
CA PRO A 247 12.36 28.00 3.57
C PRO A 247 10.89 27.59 3.47
N ILE A 248 10.53 26.40 3.97
CA ILE A 248 9.15 25.90 3.96
C ILE A 248 8.37 26.44 5.16
N LEU A 249 9.04 26.61 6.30
CA LEU A 249 8.44 27.10 7.55
C LEU A 249 8.29 28.61 7.59
N ASP A 250 9.23 29.35 7.00
CA ASP A 250 9.17 30.82 6.93
C ASP A 250 7.98 31.23 6.04
N TYR A 251 7.11 32.13 6.53
CA TYR A 251 5.96 32.58 5.77
C TYR A 251 5.68 34.06 5.92
N ARG A 252 4.92 34.63 4.97
CA ARG A 252 4.47 36.00 4.97
C ARG A 252 3.00 36.04 5.40
N LYS A 253 2.72 36.81 6.48
CA LYS A 253 1.36 37.05 6.97
C LYS A 253 0.90 38.42 6.45
N LYS A 254 -0.33 38.50 5.96
CA LYS A 254 -0.99 39.78 5.63
C LYS A 254 -1.62 40.31 6.89
N GLU A 255 -1.20 41.47 7.32
CA GLU A 255 -1.90 42.20 8.35
C GLU A 255 -3.08 42.96 7.74
N LYS A 256 -4.28 42.73 8.29
CA LYS A 256 -5.44 43.57 7.98
C LYS A 256 -5.36 44.77 8.88
N SER A 257 -4.85 45.92 8.40
CA SER A 257 -5.01 47.17 9.11
C SER A 257 -6.49 47.55 9.16
N ASN A 258 -7.05 47.57 10.35
CA ASN A 258 -8.45 47.98 10.62
C ASN A 258 -8.59 49.47 10.80
N ASP A 259 -7.73 50.27 10.19
CA ASP A 259 -7.84 51.74 10.27
C ASP A 259 -8.84 52.22 9.22
N GLY A 260 -10.00 52.60 9.74
CA GLY A 260 -11.20 53.01 9.02
C GLY A 260 -11.10 54.37 8.33
N ILE A 261 -10.11 54.57 7.45
CA ILE A 261 -10.08 55.69 6.49
C ILE A 261 -9.75 55.12 5.11
N GLU A 262 -10.75 55.07 4.26
CA GLU A 262 -10.63 54.76 2.84
C GLU A 262 -9.66 55.70 2.16
N LEU A 263 -8.48 55.28 1.77
CA LEU A 263 -7.83 55.75 0.54
C LEU A 263 -6.51 55.08 0.16
N VAL A 264 -5.84 54.29 1.02
CA VAL A 264 -4.69 53.49 0.59
C VAL A 264 -4.66 52.17 1.39
N LYS A 265 -5.07 51.09 0.79
CA LYS A 265 -4.85 49.75 1.37
C LYS A 265 -3.39 49.35 1.22
N SER A 266 -2.55 49.86 2.08
CA SER A 266 -1.18 49.38 2.24
C SER A 266 -1.25 48.04 2.97
N THR A 267 -1.09 46.96 2.23
CA THR A 267 -1.02 45.60 2.82
C THR A 267 0.43 45.38 3.26
N MET A 268 0.73 45.61 4.52
CA MET A 268 2.04 45.23 5.08
C MET A 268 2.10 43.71 5.16
N LEU A 269 3.15 43.14 4.57
CA LEU A 269 3.46 41.72 4.66
C LEU A 269 4.48 41.51 5.76
N GLU A 270 4.06 40.97 6.89
CA GLU A 270 4.96 40.56 7.96
C GLU A 270 5.65 39.26 7.62
N TRP A 271 6.97 39.23 7.76
CA TRP A 271 7.78 38.05 7.54
C TRP A 271 8.02 37.34 8.85
N TRP A 272 7.33 36.24 9.06
CA TRP A 272 7.53 35.33 10.19
C TRP A 272 8.62 34.31 9.87
N ARG A 273 9.61 34.19 10.76
CA ARG A 273 10.75 33.29 10.62
C ARG A 273 10.77 32.29 11.74
N VAL A 274 11.12 31.03 11.40
CA VAL A 274 11.29 29.97 12.40
C VAL A 274 12.60 30.16 13.16
N ASP A 275 12.54 30.07 14.48
CA ASP A 275 13.72 29.91 15.32
C ASP A 275 14.18 28.45 15.29
N LEU A 276 15.22 28.19 14.50
CA LEU A 276 15.77 26.82 14.33
C LEU A 276 16.31 26.21 15.63
N SER A 277 16.68 27.07 16.62
CA SER A 277 17.17 26.59 17.92
C SER A 277 16.04 26.06 18.79
N SER A 278 14.82 26.57 18.62
CA SER A 278 13.62 26.16 19.35
C SER A 278 12.95 24.91 18.76
N LEU A 279 13.39 24.44 17.57
CA LEU A 279 12.77 23.30 16.92
C LEU A 279 13.02 21.99 17.67
N ASN A 280 11.93 21.40 18.15
CA ASN A 280 11.89 20.01 18.59
C ASN A 280 11.44 19.14 17.41
N LEU A 281 12.22 18.08 17.13
CA LEU A 281 12.03 17.16 16.00
C LEU A 281 11.77 15.78 16.56
N ASP A 282 10.61 15.23 16.24
CA ASP A 282 10.26 13.84 16.49
C ASP A 282 9.77 13.20 15.21
N PHE A 283 9.95 11.89 15.03
CA PHE A 283 9.48 11.21 13.84
C PHE A 283 8.93 9.83 14.15
N GLU A 284 8.00 9.41 13.32
CA GLU A 284 7.53 8.04 13.21
C GLU A 284 7.71 7.55 11.76
N TYR A 285 7.79 6.23 11.59
CA TYR A 285 7.82 5.68 10.23
C TYR A 285 6.41 5.73 9.64
N ALA A 286 6.37 6.14 8.38
CA ALA A 286 5.20 6.11 7.53
C ALA A 286 5.53 5.36 6.24
N GLN A 287 4.57 5.17 5.37
CA GLN A 287 4.77 4.46 4.11
C GLN A 287 4.00 5.09 2.96
N ILE A 288 4.60 5.02 1.78
CA ILE A 288 4.03 5.52 0.53
C ILE A 288 3.82 4.34 -0.41
N PRO A 289 2.65 4.21 -1.05
CA PRO A 289 2.43 3.19 -2.08
C PRO A 289 3.38 3.36 -3.27
N ALA A 290 3.77 2.24 -3.86
CA ALA A 290 4.61 2.21 -5.05
C ALA A 290 4.45 0.87 -5.77
N TRP A 291 5.02 0.74 -6.95
CA TRP A 291 5.06 -0.52 -7.69
C TRP A 291 6.51 -0.90 -8.03
N ARG A 292 6.87 -2.12 -7.72
CA ARG A 292 8.10 -2.73 -8.21
C ARG A 292 7.81 -3.23 -9.62
N LEU A 293 8.47 -2.63 -10.58
CA LEU A 293 8.36 -2.96 -12.00
C LEU A 293 9.49 -3.92 -12.38
N LYS A 294 9.15 -4.99 -13.05
CA LYS A 294 10.10 -5.92 -13.62
C LYS A 294 9.93 -5.94 -15.13
N PHE A 295 10.96 -5.53 -15.84
CA PHE A 295 11.00 -5.48 -17.29
C PHE A 295 11.47 -6.80 -17.90
N ASP A 296 11.19 -7.02 -19.19
CA ASP A 296 11.55 -8.25 -19.90
C ASP A 296 13.07 -8.47 -20.00
N ASP A 297 13.86 -7.41 -19.98
CA ASP A 297 15.33 -7.45 -19.97
C ASP A 297 15.92 -7.83 -18.59
N GLY A 298 15.06 -8.00 -17.60
CA GLY A 298 15.46 -8.33 -16.23
C GLY A 298 15.76 -7.12 -15.35
N GLU A 299 15.67 -5.90 -15.87
CA GLU A 299 15.80 -4.68 -15.06
C GLU A 299 14.64 -4.56 -14.07
N GLU A 300 14.93 -4.12 -12.84
CA GLU A 300 13.94 -3.87 -11.80
C GLU A 300 13.98 -2.42 -11.35
N LYS A 301 12.83 -1.75 -11.36
CA LYS A 301 12.68 -0.37 -10.90
C LYS A 301 11.50 -0.23 -9.95
N ILE A 302 11.48 0.85 -9.19
CA ILE A 302 10.36 1.25 -8.36
C ILE A 302 9.66 2.43 -9.03
N LEU A 303 8.38 2.29 -9.33
CA LEU A 303 7.52 3.41 -9.72
C LEU A 303 6.89 4.01 -8.47
N HIS A 304 7.19 5.27 -8.21
CA HIS A 304 6.75 5.99 -7.03
C HIS A 304 5.37 6.65 -7.25
N SER A 305 4.40 6.36 -6.37
CA SER A 305 3.01 6.80 -6.57
C SER A 305 2.76 8.29 -6.36
N HIS A 306 3.70 9.05 -5.79
CA HIS A 306 3.52 10.48 -5.56
C HIS A 306 4.05 11.36 -6.69
N ASN A 307 4.99 10.88 -7.49
CA ASN A 307 5.59 11.68 -8.56
C ASN A 307 5.63 10.99 -9.93
N GLY A 308 5.20 9.73 -10.04
CA GLY A 308 5.22 8.96 -11.28
C GLY A 308 6.63 8.69 -11.85
N MET A 309 7.68 8.90 -11.05
CA MET A 309 9.07 8.64 -11.49
C MET A 309 9.53 7.25 -11.07
N THR A 310 10.42 6.68 -11.87
CA THR A 310 11.06 5.40 -11.56
C THR A 310 12.40 5.59 -10.87
N TYR A 311 12.71 4.70 -9.91
CA TYR A 311 13.95 4.66 -9.14
C TYR A 311 14.57 3.26 -9.21
N ASN A 312 15.88 3.18 -9.24
CA ASN A 312 16.59 1.90 -9.14
C ASN A 312 16.50 1.35 -7.72
N LEU A 313 16.38 0.02 -7.62
CA LEU A 313 16.36 -0.72 -6.35
C LEU A 313 17.76 -0.78 -5.71
#